data_bba142bd164b9742935a184e83457930
#
_entry.id   bba142bd164b9742935a184e83457930
#
_cell.length_a   1.000
_cell.length_b   1.000
_cell.length_c   1.000
_cell.angle_alpha   90.00
_cell.angle_beta   90.00
_cell.angle_gamma   90.00
#
_symmetry.space_group_name_H-M   'P 1'
#
loop_
_entity.id
_entity.type
_entity.pdbx_description
1 polymer ?
#
loop_
_entity_poly.entity_id
_entity_poly.type
_entity_poly.pdbx_seq_one_letter_code
_entity_poly.pdbx_strand_id
1 'polypeptide(L)'
;MGKLIYLDNAATTKTAPEVVDAMLPYFTEHFGKPSSVYGFAAANKEVITKQREIIAKALGAKTEEIYFTAGGSESDNWALKATAEAYESKGKHIITTKIEHHAILHTGEYLQKRGYEVTYLDVDENGIVSPEAVEAAIRPDTILVSVMFANNEIGSIQPIKEIGEIAHKHGVLFHTDAVQAFGQVPINVDEMNIDMLSSSGHKLNGPKGIGFLYIRKGVKIRSFVHGGAQERKRRAGTENVPGIVGLGKAVELAMASMDQRMKQETELRDYAISRIEKEIPYCRLNGDRVKRLPNNINFSFQFVEGESLLIMLDMKGICASSGSACTSGSLDPSHVLLAIGLPHEIAHGSLRMTLGADTTKEDIDYTVDQLKEIVAHLRSMSPLYEDFMKKQQKNA
;
A
#
# COMPACT_ATOMS: atom_id res chain seq x y z
N MET A 1 4.69 32.20 2.16
CA MET A 1 4.67 30.82 2.68
C MET A 1 5.93 30.12 2.20
N GLY A 2 6.65 29.38 3.07
CA GLY A 2 7.81 28.59 2.67
C GLY A 2 7.43 27.48 1.68
N LYS A 3 8.42 26.78 1.11
CA LYS A 3 8.20 25.60 0.26
C LYS A 3 7.47 24.52 1.08
N LEU A 4 6.39 23.96 0.53
CA LEU A 4 5.74 22.79 1.12
C LEU A 4 6.59 21.54 0.84
N ILE A 5 6.94 20.81 1.90
CA ILE A 5 7.65 19.53 1.81
C ILE A 5 6.65 18.40 2.06
N TYR A 6 6.29 17.68 1.01
CA TYR A 6 5.29 16.61 1.08
C TYR A 6 5.96 15.24 1.20
N LEU A 7 5.91 14.66 2.41
CA LEU A 7 6.49 13.35 2.76
C LEU A 7 5.41 12.36 3.20
N ASP A 8 4.21 12.43 2.60
CA ASP A 8 3.10 11.52 2.90
C ASP A 8 2.56 10.81 1.64
N ASN A 9 3.46 10.42 0.73
CA ASN A 9 3.10 9.77 -0.53
C ASN A 9 2.46 8.38 -0.33
N ALA A 10 2.65 7.72 0.80
CA ALA A 10 1.94 6.48 1.15
C ALA A 10 0.45 6.72 1.47
N ALA A 11 0.05 7.92 1.90
CA ALA A 11 -1.36 8.26 2.07
C ALA A 11 -2.03 8.51 0.71
N THR A 12 -1.46 9.41 -0.09
CA THR A 12 -1.87 9.68 -1.48
C THR A 12 -0.75 10.44 -2.18
N THR A 13 -0.69 10.35 -3.50
CA THR A 13 0.26 11.13 -4.29
C THR A 13 -0.45 12.26 -5.06
N LYS A 14 0.33 13.29 -5.43
CA LYS A 14 -0.10 14.29 -6.41
C LYS A 14 -0.27 13.61 -7.78
N THR A 15 -1.38 13.86 -8.46
CA THR A 15 -1.55 13.40 -9.84
C THR A 15 -0.54 14.13 -10.73
N ALA A 16 0.21 13.38 -11.54
CA ALA A 16 1.20 13.97 -12.43
C ALA A 16 0.53 14.87 -13.50
N PRO A 17 1.12 16.01 -13.88
CA PRO A 17 0.57 16.88 -14.89
C PRO A 17 0.25 16.16 -16.21
N GLU A 18 1.15 15.31 -16.67
CA GLU A 18 0.99 14.52 -17.90
C GLU A 18 -0.20 13.54 -17.81
N VAL A 19 -0.51 13.08 -16.61
CA VAL A 19 -1.70 12.25 -16.35
C VAL A 19 -2.96 13.09 -16.47
N VAL A 20 -2.97 14.28 -15.87
CA VAL A 20 -4.11 15.22 -15.98
C VAL A 20 -4.36 15.59 -17.42
N ASP A 21 -3.32 15.97 -18.16
CA ASP A 21 -3.42 16.33 -19.59
C ASP A 21 -3.99 15.18 -20.43
N ALA A 22 -3.56 13.94 -20.17
CA ALA A 22 -4.08 12.76 -20.84
C ALA A 22 -5.57 12.50 -20.54
N MET A 23 -6.07 12.88 -19.37
CA MET A 23 -7.46 12.68 -18.94
C MET A 23 -8.41 13.73 -19.54
N LEU A 24 -7.98 14.98 -19.69
CA LEU A 24 -8.83 16.12 -20.03
C LEU A 24 -9.73 15.91 -21.26
N PRO A 25 -9.26 15.36 -22.41
CA PRO A 25 -10.10 15.18 -23.58
C PRO A 25 -11.30 14.25 -23.34
N TYR A 26 -11.21 13.34 -22.38
CA TYR A 26 -12.26 12.35 -22.12
C TYR A 26 -13.41 12.89 -21.25
N PHE A 27 -13.31 14.11 -20.76
CA PHE A 27 -14.42 14.79 -20.08
C PHE A 27 -15.37 15.53 -21.05
N THR A 28 -14.84 16.10 -22.12
CA THR A 28 -15.60 17.02 -22.99
C THR A 28 -15.59 16.67 -24.48
N GLU A 29 -14.52 16.06 -24.99
CA GLU A 29 -14.35 15.75 -26.39
C GLU A 29 -14.68 14.29 -26.71
N HIS A 30 -14.11 13.35 -25.94
CA HIS A 30 -14.26 11.90 -26.14
C HIS A 30 -15.17 11.27 -25.06
N PHE A 31 -16.33 11.84 -24.80
CA PHE A 31 -17.24 11.44 -23.74
C PHE A 31 -18.18 10.26 -24.08
N GLY A 32 -18.05 9.66 -25.26
CA GLY A 32 -18.93 8.58 -25.73
C GLY A 32 -18.85 7.34 -24.84
N LYS A 33 -20.01 6.75 -24.51
CA LYS A 33 -20.07 5.53 -23.70
C LYS A 33 -19.45 4.35 -24.48
N PRO A 34 -18.42 3.65 -23.96
CA PRO A 34 -17.67 2.61 -24.70
C PRO A 34 -18.51 1.46 -25.23
N SER A 35 -19.64 1.15 -24.56
CA SER A 35 -20.55 0.07 -24.97
C SER A 35 -21.59 0.46 -26.07
N SER A 36 -21.60 1.73 -26.50
CA SER A 36 -22.53 2.21 -27.54
C SER A 36 -22.08 1.77 -28.93
N VAL A 37 -23.05 1.60 -29.83
CA VAL A 37 -22.83 1.03 -31.21
C VAL A 37 -22.36 2.06 -32.24
N TYR A 38 -22.45 3.35 -31.95
CA TYR A 38 -22.03 4.41 -32.87
C TYR A 38 -20.52 4.65 -32.86
N GLY A 39 -19.94 5.06 -33.99
CA GLY A 39 -18.49 5.21 -34.17
C GLY A 39 -17.80 6.15 -33.19
N PHE A 40 -18.48 7.22 -32.75
CA PHE A 40 -17.97 8.12 -31.72
C PHE A 40 -17.58 7.42 -30.39
N ALA A 41 -18.28 6.34 -30.04
CA ALA A 41 -18.00 5.56 -28.85
C ALA A 41 -16.92 4.48 -29.06
N ALA A 42 -16.70 4.04 -30.29
CA ALA A 42 -15.75 2.96 -30.62
C ALA A 42 -14.33 3.31 -30.21
N ALA A 43 -13.89 4.56 -30.38
CA ALA A 43 -12.60 5.05 -29.99
C ALA A 43 -12.34 4.88 -28.47
N ASN A 44 -13.35 5.08 -27.62
CA ASN A 44 -13.22 4.92 -26.17
C ASN A 44 -13.04 3.45 -25.76
N LYS A 45 -13.63 2.51 -26.50
CA LYS A 45 -13.41 1.07 -26.28
C LYS A 45 -11.96 0.67 -26.58
N GLU A 46 -11.39 1.19 -27.66
CA GLU A 46 -10.00 0.95 -28.04
C GLU A 46 -9.04 1.55 -27.01
N VAL A 47 -9.32 2.76 -26.54
CA VAL A 47 -8.53 3.42 -25.50
C VAL A 47 -8.51 2.61 -24.22
N ILE A 48 -9.65 2.12 -23.73
CA ILE A 48 -9.73 1.25 -22.55
C ILE A 48 -8.88 -0.01 -22.74
N THR A 49 -8.95 -0.63 -23.92
CA THR A 49 -8.16 -1.81 -24.23
C THR A 49 -6.66 -1.50 -24.17
N LYS A 50 -6.23 -0.38 -24.75
CA LYS A 50 -4.84 0.06 -24.71
C LYS A 50 -4.34 0.29 -23.28
N GLN A 51 -5.14 0.93 -22.41
CA GLN A 51 -4.74 1.12 -21.01
C GLN A 51 -4.60 -0.22 -20.26
N ARG A 52 -5.47 -1.16 -20.57
CA ARG A 52 -5.43 -2.52 -20.02
C ARG A 52 -4.16 -3.27 -20.46
N GLU A 53 -3.74 -3.09 -21.72
CA GLU A 53 -2.49 -3.65 -22.26
C GLU A 53 -1.25 -3.08 -21.56
N ILE A 54 -1.23 -1.76 -21.30
CA ILE A 54 -0.14 -1.10 -20.57
C ILE A 54 0.02 -1.71 -19.17
N ILE A 55 -1.09 -1.87 -18.44
CA ILE A 55 -1.07 -2.45 -17.08
C ILE A 55 -0.64 -3.92 -17.13
N ALA A 56 -1.20 -4.69 -18.06
CA ALA A 56 -0.85 -6.10 -18.22
C ALA A 56 0.65 -6.28 -18.49
N LYS A 57 1.21 -5.49 -19.40
CA LYS A 57 2.64 -5.48 -19.73
C LYS A 57 3.50 -5.18 -18.49
N ALA A 58 3.08 -4.22 -17.66
CA ALA A 58 3.81 -3.84 -16.44
C ALA A 58 3.86 -4.96 -15.40
N LEU A 59 2.94 -5.92 -15.45
CA LEU A 59 2.85 -7.07 -14.53
C LEU A 59 3.38 -8.38 -15.13
N GLY A 60 3.73 -8.42 -16.42
CA GLY A 60 3.96 -9.68 -17.13
C GLY A 60 2.68 -10.51 -17.32
N ALA A 61 1.51 -9.87 -17.28
CA ALA A 61 0.19 -10.47 -17.38
C ALA A 61 -0.39 -10.37 -18.79
N LYS A 62 -1.55 -11.00 -19.00
CA LYS A 62 -2.34 -10.88 -20.23
C LYS A 62 -3.40 -9.79 -20.08
N THR A 63 -3.75 -9.15 -21.19
CA THR A 63 -4.75 -8.06 -21.22
C THR A 63 -6.10 -8.47 -20.63
N GLU A 64 -6.52 -9.70 -20.86
CA GLU A 64 -7.78 -10.24 -20.33
C GLU A 64 -7.77 -10.51 -18.82
N GLU A 65 -6.62 -10.43 -18.16
CA GLU A 65 -6.46 -10.67 -16.71
C GLU A 65 -6.59 -9.40 -15.86
N ILE A 66 -6.67 -8.23 -16.51
CA ILE A 66 -6.83 -6.94 -15.83
C ILE A 66 -8.31 -6.54 -15.77
N TYR A 67 -8.79 -6.10 -14.63
CA TYR A 67 -10.16 -5.60 -14.37
C TYR A 67 -10.11 -4.27 -13.63
N PHE A 68 -10.74 -3.24 -14.18
CA PHE A 68 -10.78 -1.93 -13.55
C PHE A 68 -11.74 -1.89 -12.36
N THR A 69 -11.33 -1.21 -11.30
CA THR A 69 -12.08 -1.01 -10.05
C THR A 69 -12.03 0.45 -9.65
N ALA A 70 -12.73 0.83 -8.58
CA ALA A 70 -12.65 2.19 -8.04
C ALA A 70 -11.38 2.42 -7.18
N GLY A 71 -10.56 1.40 -6.93
CA GLY A 71 -9.34 1.51 -6.14
C GLY A 71 -8.97 0.23 -5.40
N GLY A 72 -7.92 0.30 -4.58
CA GLY A 72 -7.40 -0.85 -3.86
C GLY A 72 -8.43 -1.53 -2.95
N SER A 73 -9.17 -0.75 -2.16
CA SER A 73 -10.19 -1.31 -1.25
C SER A 73 -11.28 -2.09 -1.98
N GLU A 74 -11.74 -1.65 -3.15
CA GLU A 74 -12.69 -2.43 -3.96
C GLU A 74 -12.03 -3.70 -4.47
N SER A 75 -10.79 -3.62 -4.95
CA SER A 75 -10.04 -4.77 -5.45
C SER A 75 -9.82 -5.84 -4.37
N ASP A 76 -9.41 -5.44 -3.17
CA ASP A 76 -9.21 -6.34 -2.02
C ASP A 76 -10.52 -7.02 -1.59
N ASN A 77 -11.59 -6.22 -1.47
CA ASN A 77 -12.91 -6.76 -1.13
C ASN A 77 -13.40 -7.75 -2.18
N TRP A 78 -13.19 -7.43 -3.47
CA TRP A 78 -13.57 -8.32 -4.57
C TRP A 78 -12.76 -9.61 -4.52
N ALA A 79 -11.44 -9.53 -4.41
CA ALA A 79 -10.57 -10.72 -4.34
C ALA A 79 -11.00 -11.66 -3.20
N LEU A 80 -11.20 -11.16 -1.99
CA LEU A 80 -11.54 -11.99 -0.83
C LEU A 80 -12.98 -12.52 -0.89
N LYS A 81 -13.96 -11.63 -1.05
CA LYS A 81 -15.39 -12.00 -1.00
C LYS A 81 -15.81 -12.89 -2.16
N ALA A 82 -15.35 -12.56 -3.37
CA ALA A 82 -15.72 -13.34 -4.54
C ALA A 82 -15.01 -14.69 -4.62
N THR A 83 -13.80 -14.82 -4.05
CA THR A 83 -13.13 -16.10 -3.86
C THR A 83 -13.86 -16.93 -2.82
N ALA A 84 -14.19 -16.34 -1.66
CA ALA A 84 -14.95 -17.03 -0.61
C ALA A 84 -16.25 -17.65 -1.17
N GLU A 85 -17.03 -16.87 -1.91
CA GLU A 85 -18.26 -17.33 -2.54
C GLU A 85 -18.03 -18.40 -3.61
N ALA A 86 -17.03 -18.23 -4.48
CA ALA A 86 -16.78 -19.15 -5.59
C ALA A 86 -16.23 -20.51 -5.14
N TYR A 87 -15.50 -20.54 -4.04
CA TYR A 87 -14.81 -21.74 -3.52
C TYR A 87 -15.44 -22.27 -2.23
N GLU A 88 -16.62 -21.83 -1.84
CA GLU A 88 -17.31 -22.26 -0.61
C GLU A 88 -17.44 -23.78 -0.51
N SER A 89 -17.69 -24.48 -1.63
CA SER A 89 -17.78 -25.94 -1.67
C SER A 89 -16.43 -26.65 -1.46
N LYS A 90 -15.30 -25.96 -1.70
CA LYS A 90 -13.96 -26.50 -1.46
C LYS A 90 -13.54 -26.31 -0.01
N GLY A 91 -13.94 -25.20 0.61
CA GLY A 91 -13.56 -24.90 1.99
C GLY A 91 -13.95 -23.49 2.41
N LYS A 92 -13.73 -23.20 3.69
CA LYS A 92 -14.07 -21.89 4.31
C LYS A 92 -12.91 -21.29 5.13
N HIS A 93 -11.68 -21.66 4.83
CA HIS A 93 -10.51 -21.15 5.52
C HIS A 93 -9.69 -20.21 4.64
N ILE A 94 -9.31 -19.07 5.20
CA ILE A 94 -8.50 -18.01 4.58
C ILE A 94 -7.32 -17.70 5.50
N ILE A 95 -6.14 -17.53 4.92
CA ILE A 95 -4.93 -17.13 5.65
C ILE A 95 -4.55 -15.72 5.21
N THR A 96 -4.24 -14.86 6.19
CA THR A 96 -3.74 -13.50 5.98
C THR A 96 -2.77 -13.12 7.10
N THR A 97 -2.30 -11.87 7.16
CA THR A 97 -1.37 -11.41 8.19
C THR A 97 -2.01 -10.36 9.11
N LYS A 98 -1.41 -10.15 10.29
CA LYS A 98 -1.85 -9.12 11.24
C LYS A 98 -1.50 -7.69 10.79
N ILE A 99 -0.67 -7.52 9.79
CA ILE A 99 -0.18 -6.21 9.32
C ILE A 99 -0.89 -5.70 8.07
N GLU A 100 -1.94 -6.37 7.62
CA GLU A 100 -2.67 -6.01 6.40
C GLU A 100 -3.35 -4.63 6.51
N HIS A 101 -3.64 -4.06 5.34
CA HIS A 101 -4.52 -2.90 5.28
C HIS A 101 -5.93 -3.24 5.78
N HIS A 102 -6.63 -2.26 6.37
CA HIS A 102 -7.98 -2.45 6.90
C HIS A 102 -8.99 -2.99 5.88
N ALA A 103 -8.79 -2.77 4.57
CA ALA A 103 -9.61 -3.36 3.53
C ALA A 103 -9.57 -4.91 3.55
N ILE A 104 -8.43 -5.51 3.92
CA ILE A 104 -8.28 -6.95 4.10
C ILE A 104 -8.80 -7.38 5.48
N LEU A 105 -8.35 -6.72 6.57
CA LEU A 105 -8.71 -7.10 7.93
C LEU A 105 -10.23 -7.06 8.16
N HIS A 106 -10.89 -5.95 7.82
CA HIS A 106 -12.34 -5.82 8.01
C HIS A 106 -13.13 -6.71 7.04
N THR A 107 -12.58 -7.02 5.86
CA THR A 107 -13.19 -8.02 4.97
C THR A 107 -13.05 -9.43 5.57
N GLY A 108 -11.95 -9.75 6.23
CA GLY A 108 -11.78 -10.97 6.99
C GLY A 108 -12.83 -11.10 8.10
N GLU A 109 -13.01 -10.07 8.92
CA GLU A 109 -14.04 -10.02 9.97
C GLU A 109 -15.46 -10.18 9.41
N TYR A 110 -15.74 -9.53 8.27
CA TYR A 110 -17.02 -9.69 7.58
C TYR A 110 -17.26 -11.14 7.15
N LEU A 111 -16.24 -11.84 6.65
CA LEU A 111 -16.32 -13.23 6.24
C LEU A 111 -16.46 -14.17 7.47
N GLN A 112 -15.76 -13.90 8.57
CA GLN A 112 -15.89 -14.64 9.82
C GLN A 112 -17.36 -14.64 10.34
N LYS A 113 -18.03 -13.49 10.29
CA LYS A 113 -19.45 -13.37 10.62
C LYS A 113 -20.38 -14.18 9.70
N ARG A 114 -19.86 -14.72 8.60
CA ARG A 114 -20.56 -15.57 7.61
C ARG A 114 -20.09 -17.03 7.63
N GLY A 115 -19.39 -17.43 8.69
CA GLY A 115 -18.97 -18.81 8.91
C GLY A 115 -17.70 -19.22 8.19
N TYR A 116 -16.90 -18.24 7.73
CA TYR A 116 -15.52 -18.49 7.30
C TYR A 116 -14.59 -18.44 8.51
N GLU A 117 -13.48 -19.12 8.41
CA GLU A 117 -12.40 -19.05 9.38
C GLU A 117 -11.22 -18.30 8.77
N VAL A 118 -10.69 -17.31 9.48
CA VAL A 118 -9.55 -16.50 9.02
C VAL A 118 -8.41 -16.64 10.02
N THR A 119 -7.28 -17.15 9.54
CA THR A 119 -6.03 -17.18 10.30
C THR A 119 -5.23 -15.93 10.01
N TYR A 120 -4.94 -15.14 11.05
CA TYR A 120 -4.11 -13.96 11.00
C TYR A 120 -2.70 -14.29 11.50
N LEU A 121 -1.76 -14.45 10.59
CA LEU A 121 -0.38 -14.82 10.92
C LEU A 121 0.37 -13.68 11.60
N ASP A 122 1.20 -14.03 12.57
CA ASP A 122 2.17 -13.12 13.15
C ASP A 122 3.29 -12.79 12.15
N VAL A 123 3.95 -11.69 12.39
CA VAL A 123 5.16 -11.27 11.67
C VAL A 123 6.31 -11.14 12.67
N ASP A 124 7.53 -11.08 12.16
CA ASP A 124 8.71 -10.82 12.98
C ASP A 124 8.81 -9.33 13.39
N GLU A 125 9.85 -8.97 14.13
CA GLU A 125 10.11 -7.59 14.58
C GLU A 125 10.38 -6.60 13.45
N ASN A 126 10.64 -7.09 12.22
CA ASN A 126 10.81 -6.33 10.99
C ASN A 126 9.52 -6.26 10.16
N GLY A 127 8.45 -6.89 10.61
CA GLY A 127 7.16 -6.93 9.93
C GLY A 127 7.14 -7.87 8.72
N ILE A 128 7.91 -8.95 8.75
CA ILE A 128 7.97 -9.95 7.69
C ILE A 128 7.31 -11.24 8.18
N VAL A 129 6.38 -11.78 7.38
CA VAL A 129 5.77 -13.09 7.65
C VAL A 129 6.71 -14.22 7.17
N SER A 130 6.86 -15.26 7.99
CA SER A 130 7.62 -16.44 7.59
C SER A 130 6.87 -17.28 6.56
N PRO A 131 7.49 -17.65 5.41
CA PRO A 131 6.91 -18.60 4.47
C PRO A 131 6.53 -19.94 5.12
N GLU A 132 7.33 -20.42 6.07
CA GLU A 132 7.09 -21.64 6.83
C GLU A 132 5.83 -21.52 7.71
N ALA A 133 5.56 -20.34 8.28
CA ALA A 133 4.32 -20.10 9.03
C ALA A 133 3.10 -20.10 8.10
N VAL A 134 3.22 -19.59 6.88
CA VAL A 134 2.17 -19.70 5.87
C VAL A 134 1.91 -21.18 5.53
N GLU A 135 2.95 -21.96 5.24
CA GLU A 135 2.80 -23.38 4.90
C GLU A 135 2.17 -24.18 6.04
N ALA A 136 2.60 -23.95 7.27
CA ALA A 136 2.06 -24.61 8.47
C ALA A 136 0.58 -24.27 8.74
N ALA A 137 0.11 -23.11 8.31
CA ALA A 137 -1.28 -22.69 8.48
C ALA A 137 -2.22 -23.25 7.40
N ILE A 138 -1.70 -23.78 6.29
CA ILE A 138 -2.51 -24.33 5.21
C ILE A 138 -3.17 -25.64 5.67
N ARG A 139 -4.48 -25.72 5.47
CA ARG A 139 -5.36 -26.83 5.81
C ARG A 139 -6.04 -27.38 4.54
N PRO A 140 -6.64 -28.58 4.57
CA PRO A 140 -7.39 -29.13 3.42
C PRO A 140 -8.54 -28.23 2.95
N ASP A 141 -9.12 -27.42 3.83
CA ASP A 141 -10.22 -26.49 3.56
C ASP A 141 -9.75 -25.03 3.32
N THR A 142 -8.44 -24.78 3.19
CA THR A 142 -7.90 -23.47 2.84
C THR A 142 -8.16 -23.18 1.37
N ILE A 143 -8.79 -22.02 1.10
CA ILE A 143 -9.15 -21.58 -0.26
C ILE A 143 -8.31 -20.41 -0.76
N LEU A 144 -7.75 -19.61 0.14
CA LEU A 144 -7.04 -18.38 -0.19
C LEU A 144 -5.94 -18.10 0.84
N VAL A 145 -4.78 -17.71 0.33
CA VAL A 145 -3.73 -17.00 1.07
C VAL A 145 -3.72 -15.56 0.54
N SER A 146 -3.85 -14.57 1.42
CA SER A 146 -3.81 -13.15 1.07
C SER A 146 -2.78 -12.46 1.94
N VAL A 147 -1.67 -12.03 1.34
CA VAL A 147 -0.56 -11.34 2.02
C VAL A 147 -0.20 -10.09 1.22
N MET A 148 -0.19 -8.93 1.86
CA MET A 148 0.20 -7.69 1.20
C MET A 148 1.64 -7.76 0.66
N PHE A 149 1.90 -7.11 -0.47
CA PHE A 149 3.22 -7.13 -1.09
C PHE A 149 4.25 -6.36 -0.25
N ALA A 150 3.86 -5.18 0.20
CA ALA A 150 4.67 -4.33 1.06
C ALA A 150 3.78 -3.53 2.01
N ASN A 151 4.22 -3.36 3.25
CA ASN A 151 3.42 -2.67 4.24
C ASN A 151 3.44 -1.15 4.05
N ASN A 152 2.28 -0.53 4.09
CA ASN A 152 2.07 0.90 3.87
C ASN A 152 2.58 1.80 5.01
N GLU A 153 2.83 1.25 6.20
CA GLU A 153 3.32 2.00 7.35
C GLU A 153 4.83 1.88 7.50
N ILE A 154 5.33 0.65 7.63
CA ILE A 154 6.74 0.38 7.93
C ILE A 154 7.59 0.04 6.69
N GLY A 155 6.96 -0.09 5.51
CA GLY A 155 7.64 -0.28 4.23
C GLY A 155 8.19 -1.68 3.98
N SER A 156 8.12 -2.61 4.91
CA SER A 156 8.68 -3.97 4.76
C SER A 156 8.05 -4.73 3.61
N ILE A 157 8.88 -5.31 2.75
CA ILE A 157 8.48 -6.10 1.57
C ILE A 157 8.41 -7.57 1.99
N GLN A 158 7.28 -8.23 1.68
CA GLN A 158 7.03 -9.61 2.04
C GLN A 158 7.69 -10.59 1.05
N PRO A 159 7.96 -11.85 1.45
CA PRO A 159 8.53 -12.89 0.59
C PRO A 159 7.46 -13.48 -0.35
N ILE A 160 6.97 -12.64 -1.29
CA ILE A 160 5.81 -12.92 -2.14
C ILE A 160 6.01 -14.13 -3.03
N LYS A 161 7.21 -14.29 -3.61
CA LYS A 161 7.52 -15.41 -4.50
C LYS A 161 7.45 -16.74 -3.75
N GLU A 162 8.08 -16.81 -2.59
CA GLU A 162 8.11 -18.00 -1.74
C GLU A 162 6.69 -18.37 -1.26
N ILE A 163 5.90 -17.38 -0.86
CA ILE A 163 4.51 -17.58 -0.46
C ILE A 163 3.66 -18.07 -1.63
N GLY A 164 3.83 -17.49 -2.82
CA GLY A 164 3.14 -17.92 -4.03
C GLY A 164 3.48 -19.37 -4.41
N GLU A 165 4.76 -19.75 -4.33
CA GLU A 165 5.21 -21.13 -4.55
C GLU A 165 4.56 -22.12 -3.57
N ILE A 166 4.50 -21.76 -2.28
CA ILE A 166 3.85 -22.55 -1.24
C ILE A 166 2.35 -22.70 -1.52
N ALA A 167 1.65 -21.61 -1.77
CA ALA A 167 0.21 -21.62 -2.05
C ALA A 167 -0.12 -22.53 -3.25
N HIS A 168 0.63 -22.39 -4.35
CA HIS A 168 0.44 -23.21 -5.56
C HIS A 168 0.77 -24.69 -5.32
N LYS A 169 1.83 -25.02 -4.57
CA LYS A 169 2.17 -26.39 -4.17
C LYS A 169 1.00 -27.09 -3.47
N HIS A 170 0.23 -26.36 -2.68
CA HIS A 170 -0.94 -26.86 -1.96
C HIS A 170 -2.27 -26.69 -2.71
N GLY A 171 -2.26 -26.14 -3.93
CA GLY A 171 -3.46 -25.90 -4.73
C GLY A 171 -4.39 -24.83 -4.12
N VAL A 172 -3.83 -23.87 -3.40
CA VAL A 172 -4.51 -22.74 -2.78
C VAL A 172 -4.27 -21.49 -3.61
N LEU A 173 -5.29 -20.63 -3.77
CA LEU A 173 -5.14 -19.36 -4.48
C LEU A 173 -4.30 -18.37 -3.66
N PHE A 174 -3.50 -17.58 -4.36
CA PHE A 174 -2.68 -16.52 -3.76
C PHE A 174 -3.09 -15.13 -4.25
N HIS A 175 -3.49 -14.27 -3.32
CA HIS A 175 -3.77 -12.85 -3.52
C HIS A 175 -2.71 -12.00 -2.82
N THR A 176 -2.35 -10.88 -3.44
CA THR A 176 -1.52 -9.85 -2.80
C THR A 176 -2.12 -8.46 -2.97
N ASP A 177 -2.25 -7.72 -1.87
CA ASP A 177 -2.45 -6.26 -1.92
C ASP A 177 -1.11 -5.62 -2.29
N ALA A 178 -0.98 -5.18 -3.53
CA ALA A 178 0.21 -4.52 -4.06
C ALA A 178 0.05 -3.00 -4.20
N VAL A 179 -0.92 -2.41 -3.52
CA VAL A 179 -1.24 -0.97 -3.61
C VAL A 179 -0.02 -0.10 -3.32
N GLN A 180 0.85 -0.48 -2.39
CA GLN A 180 2.07 0.25 -2.08
C GLN A 180 3.29 -0.17 -2.91
N ALA A 181 3.23 -1.33 -3.56
CA ALA A 181 4.38 -1.91 -4.27
C ALA A 181 4.31 -1.68 -5.79
N PHE A 182 3.11 -1.74 -6.39
CA PHE A 182 2.96 -1.59 -7.84
C PHE A 182 3.39 -0.20 -8.29
N GLY A 183 4.30 -0.17 -9.26
CA GLY A 183 4.93 1.06 -9.72
C GLY A 183 6.08 1.57 -8.84
N GLN A 184 6.36 0.94 -7.69
CA GLN A 184 7.47 1.28 -6.81
C GLN A 184 8.61 0.26 -6.89
N VAL A 185 8.28 -1.02 -7.08
CA VAL A 185 9.24 -2.12 -7.22
C VAL A 185 8.80 -3.04 -8.36
N PRO A 186 9.74 -3.81 -8.98
CA PRO A 186 9.40 -4.75 -10.03
C PRO A 186 8.46 -5.85 -9.54
N ILE A 187 7.41 -6.13 -10.31
CA ILE A 187 6.45 -7.21 -10.07
C ILE A 187 6.24 -7.98 -11.35
N ASN A 188 6.39 -9.31 -11.30
CA ASN A 188 6.00 -10.23 -12.36
C ASN A 188 5.08 -11.30 -11.76
N VAL A 189 3.81 -11.29 -12.17
CA VAL A 189 2.79 -12.15 -11.58
C VAL A 189 3.00 -13.64 -11.86
N ASP A 190 3.63 -13.98 -12.98
CA ASP A 190 3.91 -15.38 -13.33
C ASP A 190 5.11 -15.91 -12.53
N GLU A 191 6.21 -15.16 -12.46
CA GLU A 191 7.41 -15.54 -11.72
C GLU A 191 7.17 -15.62 -10.20
N MET A 192 6.21 -14.83 -9.70
CA MET A 192 5.85 -14.77 -8.28
C MET A 192 4.65 -15.63 -7.92
N ASN A 193 4.09 -16.38 -8.86
CA ASN A 193 2.93 -17.27 -8.66
C ASN A 193 1.71 -16.54 -8.05
N ILE A 194 1.45 -15.31 -8.46
CA ILE A 194 0.33 -14.50 -7.99
C ILE A 194 -0.91 -14.82 -8.80
N ASP A 195 -2.02 -15.17 -8.16
CA ASP A 195 -3.32 -15.43 -8.81
C ASP A 195 -4.19 -14.19 -8.90
N MET A 196 -4.09 -13.30 -7.89
CA MET A 196 -4.81 -12.03 -7.85
C MET A 196 -3.92 -10.95 -7.23
N LEU A 197 -4.03 -9.72 -7.78
CA LEU A 197 -3.25 -8.58 -7.28
C LEU A 197 -4.09 -7.31 -7.32
N SER A 198 -4.16 -6.63 -6.18
CA SER A 198 -4.86 -5.35 -6.03
C SER A 198 -3.92 -4.16 -6.20
N SER A 199 -4.40 -3.10 -6.90
CA SER A 199 -3.67 -1.84 -7.05
C SER A 199 -4.60 -0.62 -7.07
N SER A 200 -4.03 0.57 -6.85
CA SER A 200 -4.75 1.84 -6.81
C SER A 200 -3.96 2.96 -7.48
N GLY A 201 -4.61 3.70 -8.37
CA GLY A 201 -3.95 4.73 -9.19
C GLY A 201 -3.32 5.87 -8.38
N HIS A 202 -3.96 6.28 -7.30
CA HIS A 202 -3.50 7.41 -6.51
C HIS A 202 -2.21 7.17 -5.70
N LYS A 203 -1.67 5.96 -5.72
CA LYS A 203 -0.38 5.63 -5.08
C LYS A 203 0.82 5.72 -6.05
N LEU A 204 0.56 5.89 -7.36
CA LEU A 204 1.59 5.99 -8.38
C LEU A 204 1.41 7.24 -9.26
N ASN A 205 1.09 8.37 -8.66
CA ASN A 205 0.84 9.66 -9.31
C ASN A 205 -0.30 9.64 -10.34
N GLY A 206 -1.22 8.68 -10.21
CA GLY A 206 -2.46 8.57 -10.96
C GLY A 206 -3.64 9.24 -10.26
N PRO A 207 -4.82 9.24 -10.90
CA PRO A 207 -6.02 9.82 -10.31
C PRO A 207 -6.57 8.97 -9.17
N LYS A 208 -7.27 9.62 -8.23
CA LYS A 208 -8.08 8.98 -7.20
C LYS A 208 -9.33 8.35 -7.84
N GLY A 209 -9.95 7.37 -7.19
CA GLY A 209 -11.19 6.76 -7.64
C GLY A 209 -11.04 5.78 -8.82
N ILE A 210 -9.85 5.29 -9.06
CA ILE A 210 -9.53 4.25 -10.03
C ILE A 210 -8.44 3.32 -9.51
N GLY A 211 -8.56 2.05 -9.82
CA GLY A 211 -7.58 1.00 -9.57
C GLY A 211 -7.84 -0.18 -10.48
N PHE A 212 -7.22 -1.29 -10.18
CA PHE A 212 -7.47 -2.54 -10.88
C PHE A 212 -7.28 -3.76 -9.98
N LEU A 213 -7.93 -4.84 -10.35
CA LEU A 213 -7.65 -6.18 -9.88
C LEU A 213 -7.10 -7.01 -11.04
N TYR A 214 -5.88 -7.53 -10.89
CA TYR A 214 -5.38 -8.62 -11.72
C TYR A 214 -6.01 -9.93 -11.26
N ILE A 215 -6.51 -10.73 -12.19
CA ILE A 215 -7.06 -12.07 -11.94
C ILE A 215 -6.45 -13.00 -12.98
N ARG A 216 -5.62 -13.95 -12.53
CA ARG A 216 -4.99 -14.96 -13.40
C ARG A 216 -6.03 -15.71 -14.20
N LYS A 217 -5.75 -15.96 -15.48
CA LYS A 217 -6.60 -16.78 -16.34
C LYS A 217 -6.81 -18.17 -15.73
N GLY A 218 -8.06 -18.58 -15.63
CA GLY A 218 -8.47 -19.84 -14.98
C GLY A 218 -8.96 -19.68 -13.55
N VAL A 219 -8.65 -18.60 -12.86
CA VAL A 219 -9.21 -18.30 -11.52
C VAL A 219 -10.68 -17.91 -11.68
N LYS A 220 -11.54 -18.65 -11.01
CA LYS A 220 -13.01 -18.50 -11.09
C LYS A 220 -13.51 -17.79 -9.85
N ILE A 221 -13.56 -16.45 -9.88
CA ILE A 221 -14.21 -15.68 -8.83
C ILE A 221 -15.55 -15.11 -9.30
N ARG A 222 -16.47 -14.82 -8.36
CA ARG A 222 -17.79 -14.28 -8.64
C ARG A 222 -17.72 -12.81 -9.05
N SER A 223 -18.78 -12.35 -9.70
CA SER A 223 -18.99 -10.91 -9.94
C SER A 223 -19.16 -10.20 -8.60
N PHE A 224 -18.49 -9.04 -8.43
CA PHE A 224 -18.55 -8.28 -7.19
C PHE A 224 -19.63 -7.19 -7.24
N VAL A 225 -19.69 -6.43 -8.33
CA VAL A 225 -20.72 -5.41 -8.55
C VAL A 225 -21.66 -5.92 -9.62
N HIS A 226 -22.95 -6.09 -9.27
CA HIS A 226 -23.96 -6.61 -10.17
C HIS A 226 -24.62 -5.49 -10.97
N GLY A 227 -24.92 -5.75 -12.26
CA GLY A 227 -25.55 -4.77 -13.18
C GLY A 227 -25.26 -5.08 -14.64
N GLY A 228 -24.76 -4.10 -15.39
CA GLY A 228 -24.41 -4.26 -16.81
C GLY A 228 -23.22 -5.17 -17.08
N ALA A 229 -22.92 -5.36 -18.36
CA ALA A 229 -21.93 -6.33 -18.82
C ALA A 229 -20.47 -5.79 -18.85
N GLN A 230 -20.22 -4.64 -18.19
CA GLN A 230 -18.88 -4.07 -18.13
C GLN A 230 -17.89 -5.05 -17.48
N GLU A 231 -16.60 -4.84 -17.68
CA GLU A 231 -15.53 -5.71 -17.19
C GLU A 231 -15.83 -7.21 -17.40
N ARG A 232 -16.32 -7.54 -18.60
CA ARG A 232 -16.65 -8.92 -19.00
C ARG A 232 -17.67 -9.60 -18.08
N LYS A 233 -18.69 -8.84 -17.64
CA LYS A 233 -19.77 -9.26 -16.73
C LYS A 233 -19.30 -9.54 -15.29
N ARG A 234 -18.08 -9.12 -14.91
CA ARG A 234 -17.55 -9.38 -13.58
C ARG A 234 -17.61 -8.17 -12.65
N ARG A 235 -17.68 -6.96 -13.23
CA ARG A 235 -17.82 -5.73 -12.45
C ARG A 235 -18.64 -4.72 -13.27
N ALA A 236 -19.88 -4.52 -12.88
CA ALA A 236 -20.79 -3.60 -13.55
C ALA A 236 -20.48 -2.13 -13.24
N GLY A 237 -21.11 -1.23 -13.97
CA GLY A 237 -20.96 0.22 -13.87
C GLY A 237 -20.33 0.81 -15.11
N THR A 238 -20.81 1.99 -15.53
CA THR A 238 -20.25 2.72 -16.68
C THR A 238 -18.76 2.94 -16.46
N GLU A 239 -17.98 2.66 -17.49
CA GLU A 239 -16.53 2.75 -17.45
C GLU A 239 -16.08 4.20 -17.19
N ASN A 240 -15.25 4.41 -16.18
CA ASN A 240 -14.60 5.69 -15.89
C ASN A 240 -13.46 5.93 -16.88
N VAL A 241 -13.81 6.30 -18.13
CA VAL A 241 -12.83 6.44 -19.21
C VAL A 241 -11.70 7.40 -18.84
N PRO A 242 -11.97 8.63 -18.34
CA PRO A 242 -10.90 9.53 -17.91
C PRO A 242 -9.98 8.91 -16.85
N GLY A 243 -10.57 8.27 -15.83
CA GLY A 243 -9.81 7.61 -14.77
C GLY A 243 -8.96 6.45 -15.29
N ILE A 244 -9.49 5.64 -16.22
CA ILE A 244 -8.77 4.52 -16.85
C ILE A 244 -7.59 5.03 -17.65
N VAL A 245 -7.77 6.10 -18.43
CA VAL A 245 -6.70 6.74 -19.20
C VAL A 245 -5.63 7.31 -18.27
N GLY A 246 -6.06 7.99 -17.20
CA GLY A 246 -5.14 8.51 -16.19
C GLY A 246 -4.35 7.41 -15.49
N LEU A 247 -4.98 6.29 -15.15
CA LEU A 247 -4.30 5.14 -14.57
C LEU A 247 -3.25 4.54 -15.50
N GLY A 248 -3.62 4.29 -16.78
CA GLY A 248 -2.66 3.74 -17.75
C GLY A 248 -1.49 4.68 -18.00
N LYS A 249 -1.73 6.00 -18.10
CA LYS A 249 -0.66 6.99 -18.25
C LYS A 249 0.25 7.03 -17.00
N ALA A 250 -0.31 6.95 -15.81
CA ALA A 250 0.47 6.88 -14.59
C ALA A 250 1.35 5.61 -14.53
N VAL A 251 0.83 4.46 -14.95
CA VAL A 251 1.60 3.21 -15.06
C VAL A 251 2.74 3.36 -16.08
N GLU A 252 2.46 3.92 -17.26
CA GLU A 252 3.50 4.17 -18.27
C GLU A 252 4.66 5.00 -17.72
N LEU A 253 4.35 6.12 -17.06
CA LEU A 253 5.36 7.00 -16.44
C LEU A 253 6.11 6.30 -15.30
N ALA A 254 5.40 5.57 -14.45
CA ALA A 254 5.99 4.84 -13.34
C ALA A 254 6.99 3.77 -13.82
N MET A 255 6.62 3.01 -14.85
CA MET A 255 7.51 1.98 -15.43
C MET A 255 8.73 2.59 -16.12
N ALA A 256 8.55 3.68 -16.86
CA ALA A 256 9.65 4.36 -17.57
C ALA A 256 10.71 4.94 -16.62
N SER A 257 10.33 5.33 -15.40
CA SER A 257 11.23 5.97 -14.42
C SER A 257 11.61 5.06 -13.25
N MET A 258 11.13 3.82 -13.20
CA MET A 258 11.23 2.96 -12.01
C MET A 258 12.65 2.80 -11.48
N ASP A 259 13.58 2.38 -12.31
CA ASP A 259 14.97 2.09 -11.89
C ASP A 259 15.67 3.33 -11.34
N GLN A 260 15.52 4.46 -12.04
CA GLN A 260 16.09 5.73 -11.61
C GLN A 260 15.49 6.22 -10.30
N ARG A 261 14.16 6.14 -10.18
CA ARG A 261 13.43 6.57 -9.00
C ARG A 261 13.73 5.68 -7.80
N MET A 262 13.74 4.36 -7.96
CA MET A 262 14.14 3.43 -6.91
C MET A 262 15.52 3.75 -6.36
N LYS A 263 16.49 4.03 -7.23
CA LYS A 263 17.85 4.39 -6.82
C LYS A 263 17.84 5.70 -6.02
N GLN A 264 17.26 6.75 -6.57
CA GLN A 264 17.21 8.08 -5.95
C GLN A 264 16.49 8.05 -4.60
N GLU A 265 15.31 7.44 -4.53
CA GLU A 265 14.52 7.37 -3.31
C GLU A 265 15.24 6.52 -2.24
N THR A 266 15.88 5.41 -2.63
CA THR A 266 16.69 4.58 -1.72
C THR A 266 17.87 5.38 -1.14
N GLU A 267 18.61 6.11 -1.96
CA GLU A 267 19.72 6.95 -1.51
C GLU A 267 19.26 8.02 -0.51
N LEU A 268 18.18 8.73 -0.83
CA LEU A 268 17.60 9.75 0.05
C LEU A 268 17.01 9.14 1.35
N ARG A 269 16.33 8.01 1.25
CA ARG A 269 15.80 7.26 2.39
C ARG A 269 16.92 6.86 3.35
N ASP A 270 17.95 6.21 2.84
CA ASP A 270 19.05 5.69 3.66
C ASP A 270 19.87 6.83 4.27
N TYR A 271 20.03 7.94 3.53
CA TYR A 271 20.59 9.16 4.06
C TYR A 271 19.79 9.74 5.24
N ALA A 272 18.48 9.86 5.08
CA ALA A 272 17.59 10.34 6.15
C ALA A 272 17.62 9.41 7.37
N ILE A 273 17.55 8.08 7.16
CA ILE A 273 17.63 7.08 8.24
C ILE A 273 18.96 7.23 9.01
N SER A 274 20.08 7.33 8.31
CA SER A 274 21.40 7.48 8.93
C SER A 274 21.51 8.76 9.76
N ARG A 275 20.97 9.89 9.25
CA ARG A 275 20.94 11.15 10.00
C ARG A 275 20.09 11.04 11.26
N ILE A 276 18.88 10.49 11.16
CA ILE A 276 17.95 10.36 12.29
C ILE A 276 18.59 9.51 13.39
N GLU A 277 19.14 8.35 13.07
CA GLU A 277 19.78 7.45 14.02
C GLU A 277 20.99 8.09 14.71
N LYS A 278 21.76 8.88 13.99
CA LYS A 278 22.96 9.55 14.53
C LYS A 278 22.62 10.77 15.39
N GLU A 279 21.58 11.52 15.01
CA GLU A 279 21.34 12.84 15.58
C GLU A 279 20.21 12.89 16.60
N ILE A 280 19.32 11.87 16.61
CA ILE A 280 18.16 11.83 17.50
C ILE A 280 18.24 10.57 18.37
N PRO A 281 18.67 10.66 19.64
CA PRO A 281 18.76 9.48 20.53
C PRO A 281 17.36 8.94 20.86
N TYR A 282 17.32 7.72 21.38
CA TYR A 282 16.09 7.03 21.81
C TYR A 282 15.02 6.98 20.70
N CYS A 283 15.44 6.67 19.49
CA CYS A 283 14.55 6.37 18.37
C CYS A 283 14.79 4.95 17.86
N ARG A 284 13.81 4.41 17.15
CA ARG A 284 13.87 3.08 16.52
C ARG A 284 13.35 3.17 15.09
N LEU A 285 14.12 2.65 14.14
CA LEU A 285 13.63 2.38 12.79
C LEU A 285 12.65 1.20 12.85
N ASN A 286 11.44 1.37 12.33
CA ASN A 286 10.43 0.33 12.23
C ASN A 286 10.46 -0.32 10.84
N GLY A 287 10.31 -1.65 10.80
CA GLY A 287 10.40 -2.43 9.57
C GLY A 287 11.82 -2.83 9.16
N ASP A 288 11.93 -3.70 8.18
CA ASP A 288 13.23 -4.20 7.70
C ASP A 288 14.06 -3.07 7.05
N ARG A 289 15.35 -3.09 7.29
CA ARG A 289 16.26 -2.05 6.78
C ARG A 289 16.55 -2.22 5.28
N VAL A 290 16.60 -3.45 4.79
CA VAL A 290 17.02 -3.80 3.44
C VAL A 290 15.81 -4.16 2.57
N LYS A 291 14.97 -5.10 3.06
CA LYS A 291 13.72 -5.51 2.38
C LYS A 291 12.64 -4.48 2.60
N ARG A 292 12.82 -3.28 2.07
CA ARG A 292 12.00 -2.10 2.31
C ARG A 292 11.71 -1.37 1.00
N LEU A 293 10.51 -0.80 0.89
CA LEU A 293 10.16 0.12 -0.20
C LEU A 293 11.17 1.27 -0.29
N PRO A 294 11.56 1.68 -1.52
CA PRO A 294 12.56 2.71 -1.73
C PRO A 294 12.25 4.04 -1.04
N ASN A 295 10.97 4.37 -0.92
CA ASN A 295 10.49 5.66 -0.48
C ASN A 295 10.02 5.72 0.99
N ASN A 296 10.04 4.61 1.73
CA ASN A 296 9.42 4.54 3.06
C ASN A 296 10.43 4.69 4.19
N ILE A 297 10.14 5.59 5.12
CA ILE A 297 10.84 5.81 6.39
C ILE A 297 9.81 5.77 7.51
N ASN A 298 10.03 4.94 8.52
CA ASN A 298 9.17 4.89 9.70
C ASN A 298 10.01 4.78 10.96
N PHE A 299 9.84 5.73 11.88
CA PHE A 299 10.52 5.74 13.16
C PHE A 299 9.54 5.88 14.31
N SER A 300 9.86 5.26 15.44
CA SER A 300 9.26 5.56 16.74
C SER A 300 10.25 6.33 17.59
N PHE A 301 9.79 7.44 18.18
CA PHE A 301 10.56 8.30 19.08
C PHE A 301 10.03 8.13 20.50
N GLN A 302 10.87 7.61 21.42
CA GLN A 302 10.46 7.44 22.81
C GLN A 302 10.21 8.79 23.48
N PHE A 303 9.22 8.82 24.39
CA PHE A 303 8.82 9.99 25.18
C PHE A 303 8.25 11.15 24.36
N VAL A 304 7.75 10.85 23.16
CA VAL A 304 7.14 11.82 22.25
C VAL A 304 5.74 11.31 21.88
N GLU A 305 4.81 12.22 21.78
CA GLU A 305 3.44 11.96 21.32
C GLU A 305 3.36 12.30 19.82
N GLY A 306 2.91 11.31 19.01
CA GLY A 306 2.97 11.39 17.54
C GLY A 306 2.11 12.50 16.94
N GLU A 307 0.92 12.76 17.48
CA GLU A 307 0.04 13.82 16.97
C GLU A 307 0.67 15.21 17.17
N SER A 308 1.25 15.46 18.35
CA SER A 308 1.99 16.69 18.64
C SER A 308 3.18 16.86 17.70
N LEU A 309 3.89 15.77 17.41
CA LEU A 309 4.99 15.77 16.44
C LEU A 309 4.52 16.17 15.05
N LEU A 310 3.40 15.60 14.57
CA LEU A 310 2.83 15.91 13.26
C LEU A 310 2.37 17.37 13.15
N ILE A 311 1.69 17.90 14.18
CA ILE A 311 1.25 19.30 14.23
C ILE A 311 2.45 20.26 14.14
N MET A 312 3.51 19.97 14.90
CA MET A 312 4.71 20.82 14.87
C MET A 312 5.46 20.74 13.54
N LEU A 313 5.49 19.57 12.87
CA LEU A 313 6.04 19.44 11.53
C LEU A 313 5.21 20.23 10.49
N ASP A 314 3.88 20.16 10.57
CA ASP A 314 2.99 20.93 9.70
C ASP A 314 3.21 22.44 9.83
N MET A 315 3.39 22.95 11.07
CA MET A 315 3.76 24.35 11.31
C MET A 315 5.09 24.77 10.65
N LYS A 316 5.95 23.80 10.32
CA LYS A 316 7.21 24.00 9.58
C LYS A 316 7.07 23.74 8.07
N GLY A 317 5.84 23.49 7.59
CA GLY A 317 5.56 23.19 6.18
C GLY A 317 5.93 21.78 5.75
N ILE A 318 6.04 20.84 6.68
CA ILE A 318 6.39 19.42 6.43
C ILE A 318 5.15 18.56 6.66
N CYS A 319 4.66 17.90 5.60
CA CYS A 319 3.57 16.93 5.65
C CYS A 319 4.12 15.53 5.86
N ALA A 320 3.73 14.88 6.94
CA ALA A 320 4.05 13.49 7.26
C ALA A 320 2.86 12.83 7.96
N SER A 321 2.97 11.56 8.33
CA SER A 321 1.88 10.80 8.95
C SER A 321 2.37 10.03 10.17
N SER A 322 1.45 9.62 11.04
CA SER A 322 1.70 8.57 12.03
C SER A 322 1.26 7.22 11.48
N GLY A 323 1.73 6.12 12.07
CA GLY A 323 1.29 4.78 11.71
C GLY A 323 -0.22 4.55 11.78
N SER A 324 -0.94 5.32 12.62
CA SER A 324 -2.40 5.21 12.83
C SER A 324 -3.25 6.10 11.93
N ALA A 325 -2.69 6.75 10.91
CA ALA A 325 -3.41 7.75 10.08
C ALA A 325 -4.68 7.24 9.36
N CYS A 326 -4.88 5.92 9.25
CA CYS A 326 -6.10 5.36 8.64
C CYS A 326 -7.30 5.26 9.60
N THR A 327 -7.09 5.51 10.88
CA THR A 327 -8.14 5.52 11.92
C THR A 327 -8.31 6.94 12.45
N SER A 328 -8.75 7.86 11.60
CA SER A 328 -9.01 9.26 11.99
C SER A 328 -9.97 9.30 13.19
N GLY A 329 -9.44 9.66 14.37
CA GLY A 329 -10.18 9.77 15.62
C GLY A 329 -10.00 8.63 16.62
N SER A 330 -9.20 7.61 16.35
CA SER A 330 -8.81 6.60 17.34
C SER A 330 -7.50 7.01 18.04
N LEU A 331 -7.53 6.99 19.37
CA LEU A 331 -6.33 7.15 20.21
C LEU A 331 -5.49 5.86 20.26
N ASP A 332 -5.91 4.82 19.55
CA ASP A 332 -5.22 3.52 19.56
C ASP A 332 -3.96 3.58 18.67
N PRO A 333 -2.85 2.99 19.12
CA PRO A 333 -1.64 2.89 18.32
C PRO A 333 -1.86 1.98 17.10
N SER A 334 -1.02 2.13 16.08
CA SER A 334 -1.05 1.31 14.87
C SER A 334 -1.02 -0.19 15.19
N HIS A 335 -1.97 -0.96 14.64
CA HIS A 335 -1.98 -2.41 14.72
C HIS A 335 -0.70 -3.04 14.14
N VAL A 336 -0.09 -2.40 13.12
CA VAL A 336 1.17 -2.84 12.51
C VAL A 336 2.31 -2.72 13.51
N LEU A 337 2.42 -1.58 14.21
CA LEU A 337 3.49 -1.35 15.20
C LEU A 337 3.34 -2.28 16.41
N LEU A 338 2.11 -2.57 16.82
CA LEU A 338 1.85 -3.58 17.86
C LEU A 338 2.23 -4.99 17.37
N ALA A 339 1.92 -5.33 16.12
CA ALA A 339 2.24 -6.64 15.54
C ALA A 339 3.75 -6.90 15.44
N ILE A 340 4.58 -5.86 15.27
CA ILE A 340 6.05 -5.99 15.30
C ILE A 340 6.64 -5.94 16.72
N GLY A 341 5.80 -6.01 17.74
CA GLY A 341 6.20 -6.12 19.16
C GLY A 341 6.50 -4.81 19.85
N LEU A 342 6.12 -3.66 19.31
CA LEU A 342 6.26 -2.39 20.02
C LEU A 342 5.24 -2.27 21.15
N PRO A 343 5.64 -1.87 22.36
CA PRO A 343 4.71 -1.49 23.41
C PRO A 343 3.93 -0.22 23.00
N HIS A 344 2.71 -0.07 23.52
CA HIS A 344 1.81 1.03 23.22
C HIS A 344 2.48 2.41 23.32
N GLU A 345 3.23 2.64 24.40
CA GLU A 345 3.93 3.90 24.66
C GLU A 345 4.92 4.30 23.55
N ILE A 346 5.62 3.32 22.98
CA ILE A 346 6.58 3.56 21.90
C ILE A 346 5.87 3.67 20.55
N ALA A 347 4.83 2.88 20.34
CA ALA A 347 4.04 2.92 19.12
C ALA A 347 3.34 4.27 18.91
N HIS A 348 2.91 4.94 19.99
CA HIS A 348 2.32 6.29 19.94
C HIS A 348 3.27 7.36 19.42
N GLY A 349 4.57 7.24 19.64
CA GLY A 349 5.60 8.17 19.18
C GLY A 349 6.07 7.93 17.74
N SER A 350 5.24 7.30 16.90
CA SER A 350 5.64 6.94 15.54
C SER A 350 5.47 8.09 14.53
N LEU A 351 6.36 8.11 13.56
CA LEU A 351 6.35 9.01 12.40
C LEU A 351 6.65 8.21 11.14
N ARG A 352 5.77 8.31 10.17
CA ARG A 352 6.00 7.80 8.81
C ARG A 352 6.26 8.96 7.87
N MET A 353 7.36 8.89 7.15
CA MET A 353 7.71 9.78 6.04
C MET A 353 7.84 8.94 4.77
N THR A 354 7.19 9.35 3.70
CA THR A 354 7.28 8.66 2.41
C THR A 354 7.63 9.64 1.31
N LEU A 355 8.79 9.38 0.70
CA LEU A 355 9.37 10.22 -0.34
C LEU A 355 8.55 10.15 -1.62
N GLY A 356 8.70 11.15 -2.47
CA GLY A 356 8.16 11.17 -3.83
C GLY A 356 9.23 11.60 -4.83
N ALA A 357 8.89 11.54 -6.12
CA ALA A 357 9.82 11.89 -7.21
C ALA A 357 10.39 13.31 -7.09
N ASP A 358 9.65 14.24 -6.46
CA ASP A 358 10.05 15.65 -6.29
C ASP A 358 10.86 15.87 -5.00
N THR A 359 11.05 14.85 -4.16
CA THR A 359 11.79 15.01 -2.90
C THR A 359 13.27 15.21 -3.16
N THR A 360 13.84 16.27 -2.59
CA THR A 360 15.26 16.62 -2.74
C THR A 360 16.05 16.30 -1.46
N LYS A 361 17.39 16.32 -1.60
CA LYS A 361 18.28 16.17 -0.43
C LYS A 361 18.11 17.34 0.55
N GLU A 362 17.90 18.55 0.06
CA GLU A 362 17.66 19.75 0.85
C GLU A 362 16.36 19.63 1.64
N ASP A 363 15.31 19.00 1.07
CA ASP A 363 14.06 18.72 1.78
C ASP A 363 14.30 17.75 2.95
N ILE A 364 15.13 16.74 2.74
CA ILE A 364 15.52 15.78 3.79
C ILE A 364 16.36 16.47 4.87
N ASP A 365 17.35 17.28 4.49
CA ASP A 365 18.19 18.02 5.43
C ASP A 365 17.34 18.91 6.32
N TYR A 366 16.47 19.73 5.73
CA TYR A 366 15.56 20.59 6.47
C TYR A 366 14.61 19.79 7.39
N THR A 367 14.04 18.69 6.88
CA THR A 367 13.12 17.85 7.64
C THR A 367 13.81 17.26 8.87
N VAL A 368 15.01 16.71 8.73
CA VAL A 368 15.74 16.09 9.85
C VAL A 368 16.17 17.16 10.87
N ASP A 369 16.60 18.35 10.43
CA ASP A 369 16.93 19.45 11.33
C ASP A 369 15.73 19.88 12.15
N GLN A 370 14.56 20.09 11.53
CA GLN A 370 13.32 20.43 12.24
C GLN A 370 12.85 19.29 13.16
N LEU A 371 12.92 18.04 12.71
CA LEU A 371 12.55 16.87 13.49
C LEU A 371 13.38 16.77 14.78
N LYS A 372 14.68 17.02 14.70
CA LYS A 372 15.60 17.02 15.84
C LYS A 372 15.20 18.08 16.88
N GLU A 373 14.91 19.31 16.45
CA GLU A 373 14.47 20.40 17.32
C GLU A 373 13.12 20.08 17.98
N ILE A 374 12.15 19.58 17.20
CA ILE A 374 10.81 19.26 17.66
C ILE A 374 10.84 18.12 18.67
N VAL A 375 11.56 17.04 18.41
CA VAL A 375 11.69 15.90 19.34
C VAL A 375 12.34 16.34 20.65
N ALA A 376 13.40 17.17 20.59
CA ALA A 376 14.03 17.71 21.78
C ALA A 376 13.07 18.57 22.60
N HIS A 377 12.29 19.42 21.93
CA HIS A 377 11.28 20.27 22.56
C HIS A 377 10.17 19.46 23.25
N LEU A 378 9.57 18.49 22.53
CA LEU A 378 8.51 17.63 23.09
C LEU A 378 9.01 16.81 24.28
N ARG A 379 10.23 16.29 24.23
CA ARG A 379 10.86 15.59 25.36
C ARG A 379 11.10 16.50 26.56
N SER A 380 11.46 17.77 26.36
CA SER A 380 11.65 18.72 27.46
C SER A 380 10.37 18.99 28.26
N MET A 381 9.20 18.72 27.67
CA MET A 381 7.90 18.83 28.31
C MET A 381 7.35 17.49 28.84
N SER A 382 8.05 16.39 28.61
CA SER A 382 7.61 15.03 28.98
C SER A 382 8.08 14.65 30.40
N PRO A 383 7.18 14.46 31.37
CA PRO A 383 7.54 13.98 32.71
C PRO A 383 8.22 12.60 32.66
N LEU A 384 7.81 11.73 31.74
CA LEU A 384 8.41 10.40 31.56
C LEU A 384 9.87 10.49 31.12
N TYR A 385 10.21 11.48 30.27
CA TYR A 385 11.59 11.71 29.86
C TYR A 385 12.43 12.26 31.00
N GLU A 386 11.89 13.17 31.79
CA GLU A 386 12.57 13.71 32.98
C GLU A 386 12.91 12.61 34.00
N ASP A 387 11.94 11.73 34.29
CA ASP A 387 12.15 10.59 35.20
C ASP A 387 13.16 9.59 34.64
N PHE A 388 13.13 9.33 33.36
CA PHE A 388 14.10 8.48 32.67
C PHE A 388 15.52 9.04 32.82
N MET A 389 15.72 10.33 32.55
CA MET A 389 17.03 10.99 32.66
C MET A 389 17.56 11.00 34.07
N LYS A 390 16.70 11.22 35.10
CA LYS A 390 17.08 11.11 36.53
C LYS A 390 17.56 9.71 36.91
N LYS A 391 16.92 8.66 36.38
CA LYS A 391 17.34 7.27 36.58
C LYS A 391 18.69 6.96 35.93
N GLN A 392 18.92 7.46 34.70
CA GLN A 392 20.22 7.29 34.03
C GLN A 392 21.36 7.95 34.80
N GLN A 393 21.16 9.17 35.33
CA GLN A 393 22.18 9.86 36.14
C GLN A 393 22.50 9.17 37.47
N LYS A 394 21.56 8.41 38.04
CA LYS A 394 21.79 7.65 39.26
C LYS A 394 22.55 6.33 39.03
N ASN A 395 22.54 5.83 37.78
CA ASN A 395 23.18 4.57 37.41
C ASN A 395 24.54 4.75 36.71
N ALA A 396 24.93 5.99 36.40
CA ALA A 396 26.23 6.40 35.86
C ALA A 396 27.15 6.90 36.96
#